data_8c563886d37b1ed7a8558482b917e337
#
_entry.id   8c563886d37b1ed7a8558482b917e337
#
_cell.length_a   1.000
_cell.length_b   1.000
_cell.length_c   1.000
_cell.angle_alpha   90.00
_cell.angle_beta   90.00
_cell.angle_gamma   90.00
#
_symmetry.space_group_name_H-M   'P 1'
#
loop_
_entity.id
_entity.type
_entity.pdbx_description
1 polymer ?
#
loop_
_entity_poly.entity_id
_entity_poly.type
_entity_poly.pdbx_seq_one_letter_code
_entity_poly.pdbx_strand_id
1 'polypeptide(L)'
;MLITRQELTRRHIRRSQYVSCDDAFIDVRLPGSMPKENYSIIGPGVTQNATQVINLREPHGFNIGAAGMAPGITNNLHLHFTAEVFIACEGTFTLRWGALGDEGEALLEEGDVVCMPPWMFRGFSNTGSRHGFLMTVLGGDDTGGIIWSPDVMRRARATGLWLGKDNQMIDVPAGSPAPPEDQLLPLMPPAEVSALRRWNPAELMARALKPAQRDFRIATLDAVLPGHGWQLAPVIGFGLSQHRDHRPAVSDPQGFSVEWLQVPPGQRSAAFTLDEAAVLVHAHGPLSVAFNDGNASVSTLMGAWDTLSIPAGTLRQFINTGSEPAHALLIVNGDARKRPQFDASVHAQAAALDMALDAGNHLARKSLLPPLMAV
;
A
#
# COMPACT_ATOMS: atom_id res chain seq x y z
N MET A 1 -15.70 -16.84 5.14
CA MET A 1 -14.54 -17.78 5.31
C MET A 1 -14.14 -17.79 6.78
N LEU A 2 -13.84 -18.99 7.37
CA LEU A 2 -13.31 -19.09 8.74
C LEU A 2 -11.77 -19.01 8.71
N ILE A 3 -11.21 -18.23 9.61
CA ILE A 3 -9.75 -18.15 9.83
C ILE A 3 -9.39 -19.06 11.00
N THR A 4 -8.59 -20.09 10.72
CA THR A 4 -7.99 -20.94 11.75
C THR A 4 -6.75 -20.25 12.34
N ARG A 5 -6.26 -20.71 13.50
CA ARG A 5 -5.01 -20.21 14.08
C ARG A 5 -3.82 -20.41 13.12
N GLN A 6 -3.78 -21.50 12.38
CA GLN A 6 -2.74 -21.76 11.39
C GLN A 6 -2.83 -20.75 10.23
N GLU A 7 -4.03 -20.49 9.69
CA GLU A 7 -4.25 -19.48 8.66
C GLU A 7 -3.86 -18.08 9.17
N LEU A 8 -4.24 -17.73 10.38
CA LEU A 8 -3.86 -16.44 10.97
C LEU A 8 -2.34 -16.29 11.07
N THR A 9 -1.63 -17.34 11.52
CA THR A 9 -0.16 -17.31 11.59
C THR A 9 0.48 -17.12 10.21
N ARG A 10 -0.06 -17.73 9.16
CA ARG A 10 0.44 -17.59 7.78
C ARG A 10 0.17 -16.18 7.21
N ARG A 11 -0.94 -15.57 7.59
CA ARG A 11 -1.40 -14.28 7.07
C ARG A 11 -0.86 -13.07 7.83
N HIS A 12 -0.46 -13.25 9.07
CA HIS A 12 0.20 -12.23 9.87
C HIS A 12 1.71 -12.31 9.67
N ILE A 13 2.21 -11.48 8.76
CA ILE A 13 3.63 -11.40 8.43
C ILE A 13 4.24 -10.30 9.31
N ARG A 14 5.02 -10.71 10.32
CA ARG A 14 5.70 -9.75 11.21
C ARG A 14 6.81 -9.04 10.47
N ARG A 15 7.10 -7.81 10.85
CA ARG A 15 8.23 -7.05 10.30
C ARG A 15 9.55 -7.84 10.36
N SER A 16 9.78 -8.60 11.42
CA SER A 16 10.96 -9.48 11.58
C SER A 16 11.00 -10.71 10.66
N GLN A 17 9.91 -11.01 9.97
CA GLN A 17 9.82 -12.13 9.03
C GLN A 17 9.97 -11.69 7.57
N TYR A 18 10.14 -10.39 7.31
CA TYR A 18 10.42 -9.90 5.97
C TYR A 18 11.81 -10.36 5.54
N VAL A 19 11.92 -10.89 4.32
CA VAL A 19 13.17 -11.40 3.77
C VAL A 19 13.65 -10.47 2.67
N SER A 20 14.79 -9.81 2.89
CA SER A 20 15.39 -8.91 1.91
C SER A 20 16.07 -9.65 0.77
N CYS A 21 16.14 -8.99 -0.37
CA CYS A 21 16.98 -9.34 -1.50
C CYS A 21 17.78 -8.09 -1.88
N ASP A 22 19.09 -8.15 -1.75
CA ASP A 22 19.95 -6.97 -1.93
C ASP A 22 20.31 -6.74 -3.40
N ASP A 23 20.16 -7.76 -4.24
CA ASP A 23 20.43 -7.76 -5.68
C ASP A 23 19.14 -7.91 -6.52
N ALA A 24 18.05 -7.31 -6.07
CA ALA A 24 16.75 -7.43 -6.70
C ALA A 24 16.65 -6.75 -8.08
N PHE A 25 17.51 -5.79 -8.39
CA PHE A 25 17.34 -4.86 -9.53
C PHE A 25 18.60 -4.62 -10.33
N ILE A 26 18.43 -4.27 -11.61
CA ILE A 26 19.51 -3.99 -12.56
C ILE A 26 20.46 -2.86 -12.11
N ASP A 27 20.01 -1.95 -11.27
CA ASP A 27 20.79 -0.81 -10.79
C ASP A 27 21.76 -1.17 -9.66
N VAL A 28 21.81 -2.40 -9.21
CA VAL A 28 22.59 -2.88 -8.07
C VAL A 28 24.07 -2.52 -8.12
N ARG A 29 24.68 -2.42 -9.32
CA ARG A 29 26.08 -2.07 -9.51
C ARG A 29 26.34 -0.57 -9.72
N LEU A 30 25.30 0.23 -9.72
CA LEU A 30 25.46 1.67 -9.89
C LEU A 30 25.93 2.31 -8.58
N PRO A 31 26.82 3.33 -8.64
CA PRO A 31 27.26 4.04 -7.45
C PRO A 31 26.07 4.57 -6.62
N GLY A 32 26.10 4.30 -5.32
CA GLY A 32 25.05 4.71 -4.39
C GLY A 32 23.77 3.85 -4.41
N SER A 33 23.76 2.70 -5.13
CA SER A 33 22.59 1.81 -5.17
C SER A 33 22.68 0.65 -4.19
N MET A 34 23.80 0.47 -3.50
CA MET A 34 24.03 -0.62 -2.56
C MET A 34 24.59 -0.11 -1.22
N PRO A 35 24.24 -0.76 -0.10
CA PRO A 35 23.26 -1.84 0.06
C PRO A 35 21.82 -1.31 0.02
N LYS A 36 20.95 -2.00 -0.73
CA LYS A 36 19.52 -1.71 -0.84
C LYS A 36 18.74 -3.01 -0.65
N GLU A 37 17.99 -3.08 0.41
CA GLU A 37 17.15 -4.24 0.74
C GLU A 37 15.80 -4.11 -0.01
N ASN A 38 15.45 -5.08 -0.84
CA ASN A 38 14.13 -5.17 -1.45
C ASN A 38 13.31 -6.26 -0.80
N TYR A 39 12.05 -5.99 -0.51
CA TYR A 39 11.13 -6.93 0.12
C TYR A 39 9.90 -7.14 -0.75
N SER A 40 9.51 -8.42 -0.97
CA SER A 40 8.24 -8.82 -1.56
C SER A 40 7.36 -9.42 -0.46
N ILE A 41 6.48 -8.60 0.13
CA ILE A 41 5.69 -9.00 1.30
C ILE A 41 4.41 -9.69 0.84
N ILE A 42 3.66 -9.07 -0.09
CA ILE A 42 2.48 -9.66 -0.72
C ILE A 42 2.64 -9.55 -2.23
N GLY A 43 2.60 -10.69 -2.90
CA GLY A 43 2.83 -10.77 -4.34
C GLY A 43 4.29 -10.57 -4.73
N PRO A 44 4.65 -10.83 -6.00
CA PRO A 44 6.03 -10.77 -6.48
C PRO A 44 6.58 -9.35 -6.60
N GLY A 45 5.70 -8.34 -6.69
CA GLY A 45 6.13 -6.96 -6.97
C GLY A 45 6.76 -6.84 -8.35
N VAL A 46 7.94 -6.21 -8.42
CA VAL A 46 8.66 -5.91 -9.65
C VAL A 46 10.12 -6.40 -9.64
N THR A 47 10.46 -7.32 -8.74
CA THR A 47 11.82 -7.84 -8.62
C THR A 47 12.30 -8.46 -9.94
N GLN A 48 13.58 -8.27 -10.25
CA GLN A 48 14.28 -8.85 -11.40
C GLN A 48 15.17 -10.03 -11.00
N ASN A 49 15.05 -10.47 -9.74
CA ASN A 49 15.75 -11.62 -9.20
C ASN A 49 14.78 -12.76 -8.92
N ALA A 50 14.94 -13.88 -9.62
CA ALA A 50 14.07 -15.05 -9.50
C ALA A 50 14.16 -15.74 -8.12
N THR A 51 15.20 -15.44 -7.32
CA THR A 51 15.40 -16.03 -5.98
C THR A 51 14.74 -15.21 -4.87
N GLN A 52 14.15 -14.05 -5.19
CA GLN A 52 13.44 -13.20 -4.23
C GLN A 52 12.37 -13.99 -3.47
N VAL A 53 12.47 -13.99 -2.15
CA VAL A 53 11.45 -14.59 -1.29
C VAL A 53 10.20 -13.71 -1.28
N ILE A 54 9.05 -14.33 -1.48
CA ILE A 54 7.73 -13.69 -1.38
C ILE A 54 7.05 -14.26 -0.14
N ASN A 55 6.75 -13.42 0.85
CA ASN A 55 6.16 -13.89 2.10
C ASN A 55 4.74 -14.48 1.89
N LEU A 56 3.90 -13.80 1.10
CA LEU A 56 2.57 -14.29 0.77
C LEU A 56 2.29 -14.12 -0.73
N ARG A 57 2.02 -15.25 -1.42
CA ARG A 57 1.79 -15.28 -2.88
C ARG A 57 0.32 -15.15 -3.29
N GLU A 58 -0.59 -15.20 -2.32
CA GLU A 58 -2.03 -15.14 -2.57
C GLU A 58 -2.43 -13.79 -3.20
N PRO A 59 -3.21 -13.77 -4.30
CA PRO A 59 -3.63 -12.56 -4.99
C PRO A 59 -4.49 -11.66 -4.11
N HIS A 60 -4.27 -10.34 -4.20
CA HIS A 60 -5.04 -9.32 -3.47
C HIS A 60 -5.56 -8.21 -4.38
N GLY A 61 -5.27 -8.26 -5.70
CA GLY A 61 -5.51 -7.17 -6.64
C GLY A 61 -4.46 -6.05 -6.55
N PHE A 62 -3.45 -6.23 -5.70
CA PHE A 62 -2.30 -5.35 -5.54
C PHE A 62 -1.14 -6.11 -4.89
N ASN A 63 0.06 -5.57 -5.03
CA ASN A 63 1.26 -6.09 -4.38
C ASN A 63 1.71 -5.15 -3.25
N ILE A 64 2.35 -5.71 -2.21
CA ILE A 64 3.02 -4.94 -1.15
C ILE A 64 4.48 -5.34 -1.11
N GLY A 65 5.34 -4.35 -1.28
CA GLY A 65 6.78 -4.46 -1.14
C GLY A 65 7.34 -3.42 -0.18
N ALA A 66 8.65 -3.42 -0.03
CA ALA A 66 9.34 -2.37 0.70
C ALA A 66 10.81 -2.26 0.25
N ALA A 67 11.40 -1.11 0.52
CA ALA A 67 12.83 -0.86 0.40
C ALA A 67 13.41 -0.46 1.76
N GLY A 68 14.43 -1.20 2.22
CA GLY A 68 15.30 -0.80 3.32
C GLY A 68 16.58 -0.20 2.78
N MET A 69 16.97 0.98 3.26
CA MET A 69 18.09 1.73 2.68
C MET A 69 18.92 2.44 3.74
N ALA A 70 20.25 2.23 3.71
CA ALA A 70 21.15 3.04 4.50
C ALA A 70 21.18 4.52 4.00
N PRO A 71 21.65 5.48 4.82
CA PRO A 71 21.83 6.86 4.38
C PRO A 71 22.63 6.97 3.08
N GLY A 72 22.15 7.80 2.15
CA GLY A 72 22.79 8.05 0.86
C GLY A 72 22.50 7.01 -0.23
N ILE A 73 21.80 5.93 0.09
CA ILE A 73 21.43 4.90 -0.91
C ILE A 73 20.25 5.38 -1.75
N THR A 74 20.31 5.03 -3.03
CA THR A 74 19.36 5.45 -4.07
C THR A 74 18.74 4.25 -4.77
N ASN A 75 17.43 4.29 -4.97
CA ASN A 75 16.73 3.52 -5.98
C ASN A 75 16.59 4.40 -7.23
N ASN A 76 17.19 3.95 -8.35
CA ASN A 76 17.35 4.77 -9.54
C ASN A 76 16.03 4.95 -10.33
N LEU A 77 16.05 5.87 -11.31
CA LEU A 77 14.87 6.25 -12.08
C LEU A 77 14.29 5.11 -12.90
N HIS A 78 13.03 4.81 -12.64
CA HIS A 78 12.26 3.77 -13.30
C HIS A 78 10.78 4.17 -13.35
N LEU A 79 9.99 3.46 -14.15
CA LEU A 79 8.54 3.62 -14.18
C LEU A 79 7.83 2.27 -14.08
N HIS A 80 6.57 2.31 -13.69
CA HIS A 80 5.67 1.16 -13.65
C HIS A 80 4.43 1.39 -14.53
N PHE A 81 3.77 0.30 -14.89
CA PHE A 81 2.55 0.29 -15.68
C PHE A 81 1.30 0.58 -14.83
N THR A 82 1.42 0.39 -13.53
CA THR A 82 0.37 0.63 -12.54
C THR A 82 0.79 1.75 -11.59
N ALA A 83 -0.15 2.27 -10.81
CA ALA A 83 0.18 3.22 -9.75
C ALA A 83 1.06 2.56 -8.68
N GLU A 84 1.98 3.33 -8.13
CA GLU A 84 2.78 2.95 -6.97
C GLU A 84 2.56 3.93 -5.84
N VAL A 85 2.28 3.42 -4.65
CA VAL A 85 2.16 4.23 -3.44
C VAL A 85 3.40 4.06 -2.61
N PHE A 86 4.02 5.16 -2.21
CA PHE A 86 5.09 5.16 -1.22
C PHE A 86 4.53 5.53 0.15
N ILE A 87 4.90 4.77 1.16
CA ILE A 87 4.58 4.99 2.57
C ILE A 87 5.91 5.08 3.30
N ALA A 88 6.29 6.28 3.72
CA ALA A 88 7.52 6.48 4.48
C ALA A 88 7.31 5.97 5.92
N CYS A 89 7.74 4.75 6.18
CA CYS A 89 7.56 4.09 7.48
C CYS A 89 8.58 4.55 8.51
N GLU A 90 9.85 4.65 8.09
CA GLU A 90 10.96 5.06 8.93
C GLU A 90 11.98 5.85 8.10
N GLY A 91 12.54 6.92 8.66
CA GLY A 91 13.57 7.72 8.00
C GLY A 91 13.01 8.81 7.09
N THR A 92 13.89 9.35 6.25
CA THR A 92 13.59 10.49 5.38
C THR A 92 14.09 10.19 3.98
N PHE A 93 13.23 10.36 2.99
CA PHE A 93 13.54 10.08 1.60
C PHE A 93 13.36 11.32 0.73
N THR A 94 14.25 11.52 -0.24
CA THR A 94 14.01 12.44 -1.35
C THR A 94 13.53 11.65 -2.55
N LEU A 95 12.32 11.95 -2.97
CA LEU A 95 11.70 11.45 -4.19
C LEU A 95 12.08 12.37 -5.34
N ARG A 96 12.49 11.82 -6.50
CA ARG A 96 12.77 12.57 -7.74
C ARG A 96 12.02 11.93 -8.90
N TRP A 97 11.62 12.75 -9.87
CA TRP A 97 10.89 12.25 -11.04
C TRP A 97 11.32 12.96 -12.34
N GLY A 98 10.85 12.37 -13.47
CA GLY A 98 11.31 12.69 -14.81
C GLY A 98 12.35 11.70 -15.30
N ALA A 99 12.50 11.57 -16.61
CA ALA A 99 13.41 10.59 -17.21
C ALA A 99 14.89 10.82 -16.85
N LEU A 100 15.26 12.05 -16.51
CA LEU A 100 16.58 12.46 -16.01
C LEU A 100 16.55 12.85 -14.53
N GLY A 101 15.38 12.76 -13.87
CA GLY A 101 15.18 13.20 -12.49
C GLY A 101 15.19 14.71 -12.31
N ASP A 102 14.83 15.46 -13.35
CA ASP A 102 14.91 16.92 -13.46
C ASP A 102 13.54 17.62 -13.53
N GLU A 103 12.44 16.87 -13.46
CA GLU A 103 11.09 17.45 -13.48
C GLU A 103 10.62 17.92 -12.11
N GLY A 104 11.17 17.35 -11.06
CA GLY A 104 10.93 17.79 -9.68
C GLY A 104 11.48 16.83 -8.64
N GLU A 105 11.46 17.30 -7.41
CA GLU A 105 11.80 16.52 -6.22
C GLU A 105 10.89 16.87 -5.05
N ALA A 106 10.74 15.94 -4.11
CA ALA A 106 9.98 16.14 -2.88
C ALA A 106 10.58 15.35 -1.73
N LEU A 107 10.49 15.91 -0.53
CA LEU A 107 10.89 15.25 0.70
C LEU A 107 9.70 14.45 1.24
N LEU A 108 9.95 13.17 1.53
CA LEU A 108 9.03 12.29 2.25
C LEU A 108 9.59 12.04 3.65
N GLU A 109 8.79 12.36 4.65
CA GLU A 109 9.10 12.16 6.06
C GLU A 109 8.23 11.03 6.63
N GLU A 110 8.60 10.54 7.79
CA GLU A 110 7.90 9.44 8.46
C GLU A 110 6.40 9.70 8.59
N GLY A 111 5.61 8.77 8.08
CA GLY A 111 4.16 8.84 8.02
C GLY A 111 3.58 9.47 6.74
N ASP A 112 4.40 10.07 5.88
CA ASP A 112 3.93 10.57 4.58
C ASP A 112 3.49 9.41 3.68
N VAL A 113 2.43 9.65 2.91
CA VAL A 113 1.95 8.73 1.86
C VAL A 113 1.85 9.52 0.56
N VAL A 114 2.41 9.00 -0.54
CA VAL A 114 2.28 9.60 -1.87
C VAL A 114 1.95 8.55 -2.92
N CYS A 115 1.00 8.87 -3.79
CA CYS A 115 0.61 8.03 -4.92
C CYS A 115 1.29 8.50 -6.21
N MET A 116 2.21 7.70 -6.71
CA MET A 116 2.91 7.93 -7.98
C MET A 116 2.05 7.42 -9.14
N PRO A 117 1.76 8.24 -10.15
CA PRO A 117 0.99 7.79 -11.30
C PRO A 117 1.77 6.77 -12.14
N PRO A 118 1.08 5.90 -12.91
CA PRO A 118 1.72 5.04 -13.89
C PRO A 118 2.41 5.86 -15.00
N TRP A 119 3.35 5.23 -15.70
CA TRP A 119 4.08 5.84 -16.85
C TRP A 119 4.83 7.13 -16.50
N MET A 120 5.29 7.28 -15.27
CA MET A 120 6.15 8.37 -14.83
C MET A 120 7.46 7.83 -14.28
N PHE A 121 8.59 8.28 -14.81
CA PHE A 121 9.89 7.97 -14.22
C PHE A 121 10.03 8.60 -12.85
N ARG A 122 10.37 7.78 -11.86
CA ARG A 122 10.65 8.19 -10.47
C ARG A 122 11.78 7.36 -9.88
N GLY A 123 12.41 7.91 -8.89
CA GLY A 123 13.41 7.26 -8.06
C GLY A 123 13.44 7.94 -6.70
N PHE A 124 14.05 7.31 -5.71
CA PHE A 124 14.11 7.85 -4.36
C PHE A 124 15.46 7.53 -3.71
N SER A 125 15.87 8.37 -2.78
CA SER A 125 17.10 8.21 -2.02
C SER A 125 16.81 8.38 -0.55
N ASN A 126 17.42 7.57 0.31
CA ASN A 126 17.43 7.86 1.73
C ASN A 126 18.39 9.05 1.99
N THR A 127 17.82 10.20 2.23
CA THR A 127 18.57 11.45 2.54
C THR A 127 18.60 11.77 4.02
N GLY A 128 18.02 10.90 4.85
CA GLY A 128 18.10 10.98 6.30
C GLY A 128 19.46 10.52 6.84
N SER A 129 19.62 10.59 8.16
CA SER A 129 20.86 10.23 8.87
C SER A 129 20.84 8.80 9.42
N ARG A 130 19.76 8.07 9.28
CA ARG A 130 19.58 6.69 9.77
C ARG A 130 19.04 5.78 8.67
N HIS A 131 19.09 4.47 8.89
CA HIS A 131 18.44 3.51 8.00
C HIS A 131 16.96 3.87 7.82
N GLY A 132 16.52 3.88 6.58
CA GLY A 132 15.14 4.20 6.21
C GLY A 132 14.38 2.96 5.74
N PHE A 133 13.08 2.93 5.98
CA PHE A 133 12.17 1.89 5.51
C PHE A 133 10.98 2.51 4.80
N LEU A 134 10.90 2.27 3.49
CA LEU A 134 9.86 2.77 2.60
C LEU A 134 9.02 1.60 2.10
N MET A 135 7.77 1.51 2.52
CA MET A 135 6.84 0.49 2.02
C MET A 135 6.18 0.95 0.73
N THR A 136 5.87 0.01 -0.16
CA THR A 136 5.23 0.29 -1.44
C THR A 136 3.97 -0.55 -1.63
N VAL A 137 2.97 0.03 -2.32
CA VAL A 137 1.80 -0.68 -2.84
C VAL A 137 1.76 -0.48 -4.36
N LEU A 138 1.73 -1.58 -5.10
CA LEU A 138 1.66 -1.59 -6.57
C LEU A 138 0.32 -2.18 -7.02
N GLY A 139 -0.39 -1.52 -7.92
CA GLY A 139 -1.67 -2.00 -8.44
C GLY A 139 -1.55 -3.27 -9.26
N GLY A 140 -2.62 -4.11 -9.19
CA GLY A 140 -2.71 -5.38 -9.89
C GLY A 140 -1.94 -6.52 -9.23
N ASP A 141 -2.35 -7.75 -9.47
CA ASP A 141 -1.61 -8.96 -9.06
C ASP A 141 -0.40 -9.19 -9.98
N ASP A 142 -0.54 -8.89 -11.27
CA ASP A 142 0.54 -8.74 -12.24
C ASP A 142 0.82 -7.24 -12.43
N THR A 143 1.98 -6.80 -12.00
CA THR A 143 2.40 -5.39 -12.11
C THR A 143 2.93 -5.04 -13.49
N GLY A 144 3.17 -6.02 -14.37
CA GLY A 144 3.83 -5.85 -15.67
C GLY A 144 5.34 -5.59 -15.55
N GLY A 145 5.90 -5.53 -14.35
CA GLY A 145 7.33 -5.32 -14.12
C GLY A 145 7.75 -3.84 -14.02
N ILE A 146 8.94 -3.54 -14.52
CA ILE A 146 9.60 -2.25 -14.35
C ILE A 146 10.31 -1.84 -15.65
N ILE A 147 10.20 -0.58 -16.05
CA ILE A 147 11.02 0.04 -17.09
C ILE A 147 11.99 1.02 -16.45
N TRP A 148 13.27 0.76 -16.60
CA TRP A 148 14.32 1.67 -16.14
C TRP A 148 14.54 2.82 -17.13
N SER A 149 14.95 3.98 -16.63
CA SER A 149 15.31 5.08 -17.51
C SER A 149 16.46 4.63 -18.46
N PRO A 150 16.49 5.15 -19.69
CA PRO A 150 17.54 4.77 -20.64
C PRO A 150 18.98 4.99 -20.15
N ASP A 151 19.17 5.98 -19.27
CA ASP A 151 20.48 6.24 -18.66
C ASP A 151 20.87 5.15 -17.66
N VAL A 152 19.95 4.75 -16.77
CA VAL A 152 20.17 3.65 -15.83
C VAL A 152 20.54 2.37 -16.55
N MET A 153 19.80 2.04 -17.62
CA MET A 153 20.06 0.84 -18.42
C MET A 153 21.43 0.86 -19.10
N ARG A 154 21.85 2.02 -19.69
CA ARG A 154 23.18 2.15 -20.29
C ARG A 154 24.28 1.99 -19.26
N ARG A 155 24.14 2.62 -18.10
CA ARG A 155 25.11 2.54 -17.01
C ARG A 155 25.22 1.13 -16.44
N ALA A 156 24.09 0.42 -16.27
CA ALA A 156 24.10 -0.96 -15.82
C ALA A 156 24.83 -1.88 -16.83
N ARG A 157 24.54 -1.74 -18.12
CA ARG A 157 25.22 -2.48 -19.20
C ARG A 157 26.75 -2.24 -19.17
N ALA A 158 27.20 -1.02 -18.88
CA ALA A 158 28.60 -0.71 -18.74
C ALA A 158 29.30 -1.45 -17.59
N THR A 159 28.55 -1.92 -16.57
CA THR A 159 29.08 -2.77 -15.48
C THR A 159 29.02 -4.26 -15.82
N GLY A 160 28.54 -4.64 -17.01
CA GLY A 160 28.33 -6.02 -17.43
C GLY A 160 27.07 -6.66 -16.87
N LEU A 161 26.14 -5.86 -16.33
CA LEU A 161 24.83 -6.32 -15.89
C LEU A 161 23.77 -5.93 -16.92
N TRP A 162 23.08 -6.92 -17.47
CA TRP A 162 22.14 -6.77 -18.59
C TRP A 162 20.75 -7.22 -18.18
N LEU A 163 19.73 -6.76 -18.87
CA LEU A 163 18.34 -7.15 -18.65
C LEU A 163 17.79 -7.84 -19.89
N GLY A 164 17.33 -9.09 -19.72
CA GLY A 164 16.69 -9.88 -20.75
C GLY A 164 15.25 -9.44 -21.03
N LYS A 165 14.69 -9.83 -22.18
CA LYS A 165 13.28 -9.61 -22.54
C LYS A 165 12.30 -10.29 -21.56
N ASP A 166 12.75 -11.30 -20.85
CA ASP A 166 12.04 -11.98 -19.75
C ASP A 166 12.08 -11.22 -18.41
N ASN A 167 12.64 -9.99 -18.41
CA ASN A 167 12.85 -9.15 -17.24
C ASN A 167 13.81 -9.76 -16.18
N GLN A 168 14.65 -10.75 -16.57
CA GLN A 168 15.67 -11.34 -15.71
C GLN A 168 17.03 -10.69 -15.94
N MET A 169 17.80 -10.54 -14.84
CA MET A 169 19.16 -10.01 -14.90
C MET A 169 20.12 -11.07 -15.47
N ILE A 170 21.01 -10.63 -16.35
CA ILE A 170 22.09 -11.43 -16.96
C ILE A 170 23.41 -10.84 -16.48
N ASP A 171 24.12 -11.56 -15.62
CA ASP A 171 25.36 -11.12 -15.00
C ASP A 171 26.57 -11.72 -15.69
N VAL A 172 27.15 -10.98 -16.64
CA VAL A 172 28.31 -11.44 -17.41
C VAL A 172 29.58 -11.57 -16.52
N PRO A 173 29.93 -10.62 -15.67
CA PRO A 173 31.04 -10.80 -14.72
C PRO A 173 30.89 -11.98 -13.75
N ALA A 174 29.66 -12.39 -13.44
CA ALA A 174 29.40 -13.58 -12.61
C ALA A 174 29.42 -14.89 -13.41
N GLY A 175 29.73 -14.85 -14.70
CA GLY A 175 29.90 -16.04 -15.55
C GLY A 175 28.73 -16.32 -16.51
N SER A 176 27.71 -15.49 -16.57
CA SER A 176 26.69 -15.62 -17.60
C SER A 176 27.30 -15.31 -18.97
N PRO A 177 26.91 -16.02 -20.05
CA PRO A 177 27.34 -15.66 -21.40
C PRO A 177 26.80 -14.27 -21.79
N ALA A 178 27.59 -13.51 -22.54
CA ALA A 178 27.13 -12.22 -23.08
C ALA A 178 25.91 -12.47 -23.99
N PRO A 179 24.76 -11.84 -23.70
CA PRO A 179 23.53 -12.08 -24.45
C PRO A 179 23.60 -11.38 -25.81
N PRO A 180 23.03 -11.98 -26.89
CA PRO A 180 22.84 -11.28 -28.12
C PRO A 180 21.82 -10.13 -27.97
N GLU A 181 21.98 -9.05 -28.75
CA GLU A 181 21.17 -7.82 -28.60
C GLU A 181 19.66 -8.08 -28.75
N ASP A 182 19.28 -9.03 -29.59
CA ASP A 182 17.88 -9.40 -29.82
C ASP A 182 17.21 -10.11 -28.67
N GLN A 183 17.96 -10.55 -27.64
CA GLN A 183 17.44 -11.12 -26.39
C GLN A 183 17.32 -10.08 -25.26
N LEU A 184 17.85 -8.90 -25.47
CA LEU A 184 17.82 -7.84 -24.45
C LEU A 184 16.53 -7.04 -24.50
N LEU A 185 16.12 -6.58 -23.30
CA LEU A 185 15.07 -5.58 -23.18
C LEU A 185 15.56 -4.28 -23.83
N PRO A 186 14.81 -3.72 -24.83
CA PRO A 186 15.23 -2.50 -25.49
C PRO A 186 15.17 -1.29 -24.57
N LEU A 187 15.98 -0.29 -24.83
CA LEU A 187 15.85 1.01 -24.18
C LEU A 187 14.59 1.71 -24.72
N MET A 188 13.86 2.40 -23.84
CA MET A 188 12.75 3.25 -24.28
C MET A 188 13.28 4.31 -25.26
N PRO A 189 12.70 4.41 -26.49
CA PRO A 189 13.16 5.37 -27.48
C PRO A 189 13.00 6.82 -27.00
N PRO A 190 13.89 7.75 -27.41
CA PRO A 190 13.79 9.16 -27.02
C PRO A 190 12.45 9.81 -27.36
N ALA A 191 11.81 9.42 -28.47
CA ALA A 191 10.50 9.93 -28.85
C ALA A 191 9.41 9.50 -27.86
N GLU A 192 9.44 8.25 -27.35
CA GLU A 192 8.51 7.77 -26.33
C GLU A 192 8.76 8.44 -24.98
N VAL A 193 10.03 8.58 -24.58
CA VAL A 193 10.40 9.33 -23.36
C VAL A 193 9.84 10.75 -23.41
N SER A 194 10.00 11.43 -24.57
CA SER A 194 9.51 12.81 -24.75
C SER A 194 7.99 12.93 -24.80
N ALA A 195 7.28 11.85 -25.11
CA ALA A 195 5.83 11.80 -25.15
C ALA A 195 5.18 11.54 -23.76
N LEU A 196 5.98 11.14 -22.76
CA LEU A 196 5.47 10.93 -21.41
C LEU A 196 4.95 12.25 -20.81
N ARG A 197 3.86 12.14 -20.04
CA ARG A 197 3.35 13.29 -19.31
C ARG A 197 4.39 13.79 -18.31
N ARG A 198 4.65 15.09 -18.34
CA ARG A 198 5.46 15.78 -17.34
C ARG A 198 4.59 16.20 -16.16
N TRP A 199 5.13 16.06 -14.96
CA TRP A 199 4.46 16.39 -13.72
C TRP A 199 5.19 17.50 -13.00
N ASN A 200 4.52 18.63 -12.78
CA ASN A 200 5.09 19.65 -11.94
C ASN A 200 4.96 19.28 -10.43
N PRO A 201 5.79 19.85 -9.54
CA PRO A 201 5.76 19.49 -8.13
C PRO A 201 4.41 19.69 -7.44
N ALA A 202 3.66 20.72 -7.78
CA ALA A 202 2.36 20.99 -7.16
C ALA A 202 1.32 19.90 -7.54
N GLU A 203 1.28 19.50 -8.81
CA GLU A 203 0.39 18.41 -9.27
C GLU A 203 0.71 17.09 -8.61
N LEU A 204 2.00 16.75 -8.50
CA LEU A 204 2.41 15.50 -7.89
C LEU A 204 2.15 15.50 -6.39
N MET A 205 2.49 16.58 -5.69
CA MET A 205 2.30 16.67 -4.23
C MET A 205 0.82 16.83 -3.82
N ALA A 206 -0.07 17.20 -4.74
CA ALA A 206 -1.51 17.08 -4.51
C ALA A 206 -1.98 15.62 -4.35
N ARG A 207 -1.15 14.63 -4.75
CA ARG A 207 -1.36 13.19 -4.59
C ARG A 207 -0.69 12.64 -3.31
N ALA A 208 -0.19 13.49 -2.46
CA ALA A 208 0.42 13.14 -1.18
C ALA A 208 -0.49 13.50 0.00
N LEU A 209 -0.38 12.76 1.08
CA LEU A 209 -1.04 13.06 2.36
C LEU A 209 0.01 13.01 3.48
N LYS A 210 0.21 14.13 4.14
CA LYS A 210 1.05 14.23 5.33
C LYS A 210 0.29 13.87 6.61
N PRO A 211 0.95 13.43 7.70
CA PRO A 211 0.29 13.11 8.96
C PRO A 211 -0.66 14.20 9.47
N ALA A 212 -0.25 15.46 9.39
CA ALA A 212 -1.05 16.61 9.82
C ALA A 212 -2.30 16.88 8.94
N GLN A 213 -2.38 16.28 7.77
CA GLN A 213 -3.49 16.43 6.82
C GLN A 213 -4.52 15.30 6.92
N ARG A 214 -4.30 14.30 7.77
CA ARG A 214 -5.22 13.17 7.93
C ARG A 214 -6.52 13.64 8.57
N ASP A 215 -7.60 13.60 7.81
CA ASP A 215 -8.94 13.97 8.27
C ASP A 215 -9.64 12.74 8.87
N PHE A 216 -9.29 12.41 10.10
CA PHE A 216 -9.90 11.29 10.82
C PHE A 216 -11.34 11.62 11.23
N ARG A 217 -12.29 10.81 10.76
CA ARG A 217 -13.71 10.95 11.09
C ARG A 217 -14.31 9.60 11.48
N ILE A 218 -15.35 9.65 12.32
CA ILE A 218 -16.32 8.57 12.45
C ILE A 218 -16.97 8.39 11.09
N ALA A 219 -16.67 7.29 10.41
CA ALA A 219 -16.94 7.15 9.00
C ALA A 219 -17.68 5.86 8.61
N THR A 220 -18.11 5.07 9.60
CA THR A 220 -18.87 3.82 9.41
C THR A 220 -20.07 3.76 10.34
N LEU A 221 -21.08 2.98 9.98
CA LEU A 221 -22.33 2.89 10.73
C LEU A 221 -22.14 2.42 12.17
N ASP A 222 -21.23 1.46 12.39
CA ASP A 222 -20.93 0.95 13.73
C ASP A 222 -20.16 1.95 14.59
N ALA A 223 -19.36 2.80 13.97
CA ALA A 223 -18.52 3.75 14.69
C ALA A 223 -19.29 4.85 15.45
N VAL A 224 -20.61 4.98 15.18
CA VAL A 224 -21.51 5.87 15.94
C VAL A 224 -21.95 5.25 17.27
N LEU A 225 -21.73 3.94 17.46
CA LEU A 225 -22.16 3.22 18.65
C LEU A 225 -21.21 3.44 19.83
N PRO A 226 -21.70 3.46 21.07
CA PRO A 226 -20.85 3.54 22.24
C PRO A 226 -19.81 2.41 22.28
N GLY A 227 -18.54 2.78 22.48
CA GLY A 227 -17.43 1.82 22.48
C GLY A 227 -16.89 1.40 21.12
N HIS A 228 -17.42 1.99 20.01
CA HIS A 228 -17.03 1.68 18.63
C HIS A 228 -16.47 2.89 17.87
N GLY A 229 -15.91 3.86 18.55
CA GLY A 229 -15.51 5.16 17.99
C GLY A 229 -14.24 5.13 17.11
N TRP A 230 -14.00 4.07 16.33
CA TRP A 230 -12.91 4.03 15.37
C TRP A 230 -13.13 5.01 14.21
N GLN A 231 -12.06 5.46 13.59
CA GLN A 231 -12.06 6.53 12.61
C GLN A 231 -11.26 6.17 11.37
N LEU A 232 -11.63 6.78 10.25
CA LEU A 232 -10.97 6.60 8.96
C LEU A 232 -10.53 7.95 8.39
N ALA A 233 -9.40 7.95 7.66
CA ALA A 233 -8.92 9.07 6.86
C ALA A 233 -8.49 8.54 5.48
N PRO A 234 -9.34 8.67 4.43
CA PRO A 234 -9.03 8.18 3.09
C PRO A 234 -7.83 8.89 2.47
N VAL A 235 -6.95 8.12 1.81
CA VAL A 235 -5.78 8.61 1.07
C VAL A 235 -5.99 8.42 -0.43
N ILE A 236 -6.33 7.20 -0.85
CA ILE A 236 -6.58 6.81 -2.25
C ILE A 236 -7.93 6.12 -2.30
N GLY A 237 -8.83 6.62 -3.15
CA GLY A 237 -10.21 6.16 -3.17
C GLY A 237 -10.93 6.42 -1.84
N PHE A 238 -12.17 6.02 -1.75
CA PHE A 238 -12.99 6.28 -0.57
C PHE A 238 -12.93 5.18 0.50
N GLY A 239 -12.33 4.02 0.17
CA GLY A 239 -12.19 2.91 1.09
C GLY A 239 -13.51 2.48 1.72
N LEU A 240 -13.51 2.25 3.03
CA LEU A 240 -14.68 1.89 3.83
C LEU A 240 -15.52 3.11 4.26
N SER A 241 -15.05 4.33 4.01
CA SER A 241 -15.71 5.52 4.51
C SER A 241 -17.14 5.66 3.99
N GLN A 242 -18.10 5.68 4.89
CA GLN A 242 -19.51 6.00 4.65
C GLN A 242 -19.82 7.49 4.93
N HIS A 243 -18.81 8.29 5.27
CA HIS A 243 -18.99 9.73 5.50
C HIS A 243 -19.09 10.46 4.16
N ARG A 244 -20.19 11.19 3.96
CA ARG A 244 -20.53 11.87 2.69
C ARG A 244 -19.47 12.87 2.23
N ASP A 245 -18.87 13.59 3.17
CA ASP A 245 -17.94 14.70 2.90
C ASP A 245 -16.46 14.29 2.97
N HIS A 246 -16.14 13.01 3.20
CA HIS A 246 -14.77 12.57 3.09
C HIS A 246 -14.24 12.73 1.67
N ARG A 247 -13.03 13.25 1.57
CA ARG A 247 -12.32 13.42 0.29
C ARG A 247 -10.92 12.82 0.41
N PRO A 248 -10.58 11.81 -0.40
CA PRO A 248 -9.22 11.30 -0.49
C PRO A 248 -8.32 12.30 -1.20
N ALA A 249 -7.01 12.25 -0.95
CA ALA A 249 -6.03 13.01 -1.71
C ALA A 249 -6.00 12.58 -3.18
N VAL A 250 -6.27 11.29 -3.45
CA VAL A 250 -6.34 10.70 -4.80
C VAL A 250 -7.70 10.06 -5.00
N SER A 251 -8.54 10.64 -5.86
CA SER A 251 -9.88 10.13 -6.17
C SER A 251 -9.99 9.43 -7.51
N ASP A 252 -9.01 9.59 -8.40
CA ASP A 252 -8.93 8.88 -9.67
C ASP A 252 -8.61 7.38 -9.41
N PRO A 253 -9.17 6.46 -10.22
CA PRO A 253 -9.01 5.01 -10.02
C PRO A 253 -7.55 4.56 -10.07
N GLN A 254 -7.15 3.74 -9.11
CA GLN A 254 -5.80 3.15 -9.02
C GLN A 254 -5.83 1.62 -8.96
N GLY A 255 -7.03 0.99 -8.97
CA GLY A 255 -7.25 -0.44 -8.82
C GLY A 255 -7.34 -0.90 -7.36
N PHE A 256 -7.12 -0.02 -6.40
CA PHE A 256 -7.22 -0.27 -4.96
C PHE A 256 -7.50 1.03 -4.19
N SER A 257 -7.92 0.91 -2.94
CA SER A 257 -8.04 2.03 -2.01
C SER A 257 -7.05 1.91 -0.88
N VAL A 258 -6.61 3.06 -0.35
CA VAL A 258 -5.75 3.17 0.84
C VAL A 258 -6.36 4.18 1.80
N GLU A 259 -6.51 3.82 3.05
CA GLU A 259 -6.99 4.71 4.09
C GLU A 259 -6.26 4.49 5.41
N TRP A 260 -6.06 5.55 6.16
CA TRP A 260 -5.63 5.45 7.54
C TRP A 260 -6.81 5.06 8.43
N LEU A 261 -6.56 4.10 9.30
CA LEU A 261 -7.46 3.66 10.37
C LEU A 261 -6.89 4.16 11.69
N GLN A 262 -7.74 4.74 12.54
CA GLN A 262 -7.44 5.06 13.92
C GLN A 262 -8.44 4.38 14.85
N VAL A 263 -7.95 3.66 15.84
CA VAL A 263 -8.79 3.08 16.91
C VAL A 263 -8.40 3.76 18.22
N PRO A 264 -9.24 4.63 18.77
CA PRO A 264 -8.95 5.30 20.05
C PRO A 264 -8.81 4.32 21.22
N PRO A 265 -8.21 4.72 22.36
CA PRO A 265 -8.07 3.88 23.55
C PRO A 265 -9.40 3.26 24.00
N GLY A 266 -9.39 1.96 24.27
CA GLY A 266 -10.56 1.23 24.73
C GLY A 266 -11.69 1.06 23.71
N GLN A 267 -11.50 1.53 22.46
CA GLN A 267 -12.49 1.43 21.39
C GLN A 267 -12.22 0.23 20.46
N ARG A 268 -13.22 -0.09 19.65
CA ARG A 268 -13.16 -1.17 18.67
C ARG A 268 -14.10 -0.90 17.49
N SER A 269 -13.93 -1.61 16.37
CA SER A 269 -15.01 -1.72 15.40
C SER A 269 -16.06 -2.74 15.87
N ALA A 270 -17.28 -2.71 15.32
CA ALA A 270 -18.09 -3.93 15.33
C ALA A 270 -17.42 -5.00 14.45
N ALA A 271 -17.81 -6.26 14.61
CA ALA A 271 -17.42 -7.29 13.68
C ALA A 271 -18.12 -7.08 12.34
N PHE A 272 -17.38 -7.15 11.23
CA PHE A 272 -17.92 -6.95 9.88
C PHE A 272 -17.21 -7.83 8.83
N THR A 273 -17.85 -8.00 7.69
CA THR A 273 -17.24 -8.60 6.49
C THR A 273 -17.11 -7.58 5.37
N LEU A 274 -16.20 -7.87 4.42
CA LEU A 274 -16.09 -7.19 3.12
C LEU A 274 -16.08 -8.25 2.02
N ASP A 275 -16.63 -7.91 0.87
CA ASP A 275 -16.58 -8.76 -0.31
C ASP A 275 -15.19 -8.76 -0.98
N GLU A 276 -14.35 -7.82 -0.62
CA GLU A 276 -12.99 -7.68 -1.14
C GLU A 276 -11.93 -8.20 -0.15
N ALA A 277 -10.81 -8.65 -0.71
CA ALA A 277 -9.59 -8.88 0.05
C ALA A 277 -8.99 -7.55 0.51
N ALA A 278 -8.42 -7.56 1.70
CA ALA A 278 -7.79 -6.39 2.30
C ALA A 278 -6.43 -6.74 2.93
N VAL A 279 -5.60 -5.74 3.12
CA VAL A 279 -4.37 -5.84 3.89
C VAL A 279 -4.34 -4.72 4.91
N LEU A 280 -4.04 -5.08 6.16
CA LEU A 280 -3.78 -4.13 7.23
C LEU A 280 -2.28 -4.04 7.45
N VAL A 281 -1.72 -2.83 7.39
CA VAL A 281 -0.33 -2.53 7.75
C VAL A 281 -0.36 -1.68 9.01
N HIS A 282 0.12 -2.24 10.11
CA HIS A 282 0.09 -1.58 11.40
C HIS A 282 1.24 -0.58 11.55
N ALA A 283 0.94 0.65 11.93
CA ALA A 283 1.96 1.68 12.14
C ALA A 283 2.40 1.75 13.60
N HIS A 284 1.51 2.12 14.49
CA HIS A 284 1.84 2.29 15.90
C HIS A 284 0.59 2.21 16.81
N GLY A 285 0.83 2.10 18.12
CA GLY A 285 -0.21 1.94 19.13
C GLY A 285 -0.69 0.48 19.27
N PRO A 286 -1.43 0.14 20.31
CA PRO A 286 -1.87 -1.22 20.58
C PRO A 286 -3.09 -1.59 19.72
N LEU A 287 -2.91 -2.45 18.72
CA LEU A 287 -3.97 -2.93 17.82
C LEU A 287 -4.03 -4.45 17.82
N SER A 288 -5.18 -5.00 18.18
CA SER A 288 -5.50 -6.41 17.98
C SER A 288 -6.52 -6.55 16.85
N VAL A 289 -6.36 -7.59 16.03
CA VAL A 289 -7.34 -7.98 15.02
C VAL A 289 -7.92 -9.33 15.40
N ALA A 290 -9.24 -9.38 15.59
CA ALA A 290 -9.96 -10.62 15.85
C ALA A 290 -10.70 -11.07 14.59
N PHE A 291 -10.82 -12.37 14.44
CA PHE A 291 -11.53 -13.04 13.36
C PHE A 291 -12.52 -14.04 13.92
N ASN A 292 -13.55 -14.32 13.13
CA ASN A 292 -14.67 -15.20 13.48
C ASN A 292 -15.42 -14.70 14.73
N ASP A 293 -16.38 -15.48 15.18
CA ASP A 293 -17.19 -15.22 16.36
C ASP A 293 -17.26 -16.43 17.31
N GLY A 294 -17.82 -16.23 18.48
CA GLY A 294 -18.06 -17.29 19.47
C GLY A 294 -16.81 -18.11 19.77
N ASN A 295 -16.98 -19.43 19.84
CA ASN A 295 -15.91 -20.38 20.17
C ASN A 295 -14.85 -20.54 19.05
N ALA A 296 -15.13 -20.05 17.85
CA ALA A 296 -14.19 -20.08 16.72
C ALA A 296 -13.27 -18.84 16.68
N SER A 297 -13.47 -17.89 17.59
CA SER A 297 -12.73 -16.63 17.59
C SER A 297 -11.22 -16.85 17.76
N VAL A 298 -10.44 -16.22 16.88
CA VAL A 298 -8.98 -16.16 16.96
C VAL A 298 -8.54 -14.71 16.77
N SER A 299 -7.45 -14.31 17.42
CA SER A 299 -6.95 -12.95 17.33
C SER A 299 -5.43 -12.90 17.28
N THR A 300 -4.92 -11.78 16.82
CA THR A 300 -3.50 -11.46 16.84
C THR A 300 -3.28 -10.01 17.26
N LEU A 301 -2.20 -9.77 18.01
CA LEU A 301 -1.69 -8.44 18.33
C LEU A 301 -0.69 -8.03 17.24
N MET A 302 -0.88 -6.84 16.68
CA MET A 302 -0.02 -6.30 15.62
C MET A 302 1.19 -5.61 16.23
N GLY A 303 2.38 -5.90 15.71
CA GLY A 303 3.61 -5.15 15.95
C GLY A 303 3.78 -4.03 14.92
N ALA A 304 4.68 -3.07 15.18
CA ALA A 304 4.96 -1.97 14.26
C ALA A 304 5.42 -2.50 12.89
N TRP A 305 4.79 -2.01 11.84
CA TRP A 305 5.01 -2.39 10.43
C TRP A 305 4.78 -3.88 10.12
N ASP A 306 4.03 -4.58 10.98
CA ASP A 306 3.48 -5.88 10.63
C ASP A 306 2.43 -5.74 9.52
N THR A 307 2.35 -6.74 8.67
CA THR A 307 1.37 -6.83 7.58
C THR A 307 0.42 -8.00 7.83
N LEU A 308 -0.88 -7.76 7.76
CA LEU A 308 -1.91 -8.78 7.95
C LEU A 308 -2.81 -8.87 6.72
N SER A 309 -2.76 -10.00 6.01
CA SER A 309 -3.67 -10.32 4.92
C SER A 309 -5.03 -10.75 5.45
N ILE A 310 -6.09 -10.14 4.95
CA ILE A 310 -7.47 -10.39 5.35
C ILE A 310 -8.28 -10.79 4.13
N PRO A 311 -8.64 -12.08 3.95
CA PRO A 311 -9.39 -12.55 2.80
C PRO A 311 -10.80 -11.97 2.73
N ALA A 312 -11.34 -11.93 1.52
CA ALA A 312 -12.74 -11.59 1.25
C ALA A 312 -13.71 -12.47 2.06
N GLY A 313 -14.84 -11.94 2.48
CA GLY A 313 -15.88 -12.65 3.23
C GLY A 313 -15.47 -13.10 4.63
N THR A 314 -14.35 -12.64 5.15
CA THR A 314 -13.87 -12.98 6.49
C THR A 314 -14.44 -12.02 7.51
N LEU A 315 -15.07 -12.53 8.59
CA LEU A 315 -15.50 -11.72 9.72
C LEU A 315 -14.29 -11.22 10.49
N ARG A 316 -14.19 -9.90 10.68
CA ARG A 316 -13.05 -9.22 11.32
C ARG A 316 -13.52 -8.13 12.27
N GLN A 317 -12.68 -7.85 13.26
CA GLN A 317 -12.88 -6.78 14.22
C GLN A 317 -11.53 -6.15 14.58
N PHE A 318 -11.43 -4.82 14.63
CA PHE A 318 -10.27 -4.07 15.07
C PHE A 318 -10.47 -3.61 16.51
N ILE A 319 -9.50 -3.85 17.39
CA ILE A 319 -9.65 -3.67 18.84
C ILE A 319 -8.41 -2.97 19.39
N ASN A 320 -8.62 -1.87 20.09
CA ASN A 320 -7.59 -1.24 20.90
C ASN A 320 -7.92 -1.37 22.38
N THR A 321 -7.16 -2.18 23.11
CA THR A 321 -7.30 -2.36 24.56
C THR A 321 -6.27 -1.55 25.35
N GLY A 322 -5.45 -0.77 24.70
CA GLY A 322 -4.40 0.04 25.31
C GLY A 322 -4.86 1.44 25.72
N SER A 323 -3.90 2.26 26.12
CA SER A 323 -4.09 3.64 26.59
C SER A 323 -3.79 4.72 25.55
N GLU A 324 -3.27 4.33 24.38
CA GLU A 324 -2.92 5.24 23.28
C GLU A 324 -3.71 4.89 22.01
N PRO A 325 -3.96 5.84 21.10
CA PRO A 325 -4.57 5.53 19.82
C PRO A 325 -3.72 4.55 19.00
N ALA A 326 -4.36 3.56 18.40
CA ALA A 326 -3.74 2.67 17.44
C ALA A 326 -3.96 3.20 16.02
N HIS A 327 -2.92 3.14 15.19
CA HIS A 327 -2.96 3.57 13.79
C HIS A 327 -2.49 2.47 12.85
N ALA A 328 -3.21 2.30 11.76
CA ALA A 328 -2.86 1.36 10.70
C ALA A 328 -3.28 1.91 9.34
N LEU A 329 -2.68 1.39 8.27
CA LEU A 329 -3.16 1.56 6.91
C LEU A 329 -4.02 0.37 6.54
N LEU A 330 -5.18 0.61 5.98
CA LEU A 330 -6.04 -0.40 5.39
C LEU A 330 -6.01 -0.23 3.87
N ILE A 331 -5.55 -1.27 3.18
CA ILE A 331 -5.49 -1.34 1.71
C ILE A 331 -6.53 -2.36 1.27
N VAL A 332 -7.42 -1.98 0.35
CA VAL A 332 -8.53 -2.83 -0.09
C VAL A 332 -8.59 -2.85 -1.61
N ASN A 333 -8.78 -4.04 -2.18
CA ASN A 333 -8.88 -4.23 -3.62
C ASN A 333 -10.02 -3.43 -4.25
N GLY A 334 -9.78 -2.89 -5.45
CA GLY A 334 -10.74 -2.18 -6.29
C GLY A 334 -10.99 -0.72 -5.89
N ASP A 335 -11.53 0.04 -6.82
CA ASP A 335 -11.72 1.50 -6.72
C ASP A 335 -13.06 1.90 -6.13
N ALA A 336 -14.07 1.03 -6.21
CA ALA A 336 -15.40 1.30 -5.70
C ALA A 336 -15.39 1.50 -4.18
N ARG A 337 -16.27 2.37 -3.68
CA ARG A 337 -16.51 2.50 -2.23
C ARG A 337 -16.89 1.15 -1.65
N LYS A 338 -16.23 0.74 -0.58
CA LYS A 338 -16.45 -0.53 0.09
C LYS A 338 -17.72 -0.45 0.94
N ARG A 339 -18.36 -1.61 1.14
CA ARG A 339 -19.60 -1.71 1.92
C ARG A 339 -19.38 -2.70 3.06
N PRO A 340 -18.92 -2.24 4.23
CA PRO A 340 -18.84 -3.11 5.40
C PRO A 340 -20.22 -3.71 5.71
N GLN A 341 -20.28 -5.04 5.81
CA GLN A 341 -21.50 -5.77 6.13
C GLN A 341 -21.51 -6.08 7.62
N PHE A 342 -22.41 -5.44 8.33
CA PHE A 342 -22.59 -5.59 9.76
C PHE A 342 -23.79 -6.52 10.07
N ASP A 343 -23.77 -7.12 11.26
CA ASP A 343 -24.94 -7.84 11.79
C ASP A 343 -26.16 -6.90 11.93
N ALA A 344 -27.36 -7.47 11.84
CA ALA A 344 -28.63 -6.72 11.96
C ALA A 344 -28.73 -5.95 13.29
N SER A 345 -28.12 -6.46 14.35
CA SER A 345 -28.09 -5.78 15.66
C SER A 345 -27.36 -4.44 15.63
N VAL A 346 -26.29 -4.30 14.82
CA VAL A 346 -25.57 -3.03 14.61
C VAL A 346 -26.51 -2.00 13.96
N HIS A 347 -27.22 -2.40 12.91
CA HIS A 347 -28.21 -1.54 12.26
C HIS A 347 -29.33 -1.12 13.22
N ALA A 348 -29.83 -2.05 14.03
CA ALA A 348 -30.88 -1.74 15.03
C ALA A 348 -30.37 -0.75 16.11
N GLN A 349 -29.16 -0.95 16.61
CA GLN A 349 -28.55 -0.04 17.60
C GLN A 349 -28.29 1.34 17.01
N ALA A 350 -27.76 1.44 15.79
CA ALA A 350 -27.56 2.71 15.10
C ALA A 350 -28.90 3.44 14.85
N ALA A 351 -29.93 2.69 14.47
CA ALA A 351 -31.27 3.25 14.27
C ALA A 351 -31.88 3.78 15.58
N ALA A 352 -31.58 3.20 16.74
CA ALA A 352 -32.00 3.71 18.05
C ALA A 352 -31.29 5.05 18.39
N LEU A 353 -30.14 5.32 17.78
CA LEU A 353 -29.39 6.61 17.89
C LEU A 353 -29.75 7.58 16.73
N ASP A 354 -30.84 7.35 16.03
CA ASP A 354 -31.26 8.11 14.84
C ASP A 354 -30.25 8.08 13.70
N MET A 355 -29.47 6.99 13.57
CA MET A 355 -28.48 6.83 12.49
C MET A 355 -28.82 5.65 11.59
N ALA A 356 -28.63 5.83 10.28
CA ALA A 356 -28.81 4.80 9.26
C ALA A 356 -27.92 5.09 8.05
N LEU A 357 -27.92 4.19 7.08
CA LEU A 357 -27.33 4.41 5.77
C LEU A 357 -28.39 4.80 4.76
N ASP A 358 -28.11 5.82 3.95
CA ASP A 358 -28.96 6.17 2.81
C ASP A 358 -28.78 5.19 1.63
N ALA A 359 -29.53 5.37 0.54
CA ALA A 359 -29.43 4.55 -0.66
C ALA A 359 -28.04 4.59 -1.32
N GLY A 360 -27.26 5.63 -1.09
CA GLY A 360 -25.88 5.77 -1.54
C GLY A 360 -24.84 5.14 -0.58
N ASN A 361 -25.30 4.46 0.48
CA ASN A 361 -24.44 3.91 1.53
C ASN A 361 -23.67 4.96 2.34
N HIS A 362 -24.26 6.15 2.53
CA HIS A 362 -23.70 7.18 3.39
C HIS A 362 -24.45 7.29 4.72
N LEU A 363 -23.72 7.64 5.75
CA LEU A 363 -24.29 7.97 7.05
C LEU A 363 -25.30 9.11 6.94
N ALA A 364 -26.49 8.91 7.50
CA ALA A 364 -27.56 9.87 7.54
C ALA A 364 -28.40 9.72 8.82
N ARG A 365 -29.11 10.77 9.21
CA ARG A 365 -30.12 10.64 10.26
C ARG A 365 -31.29 9.81 9.73
N LYS A 366 -31.66 8.75 10.44
CA LYS A 366 -32.75 7.86 10.09
C LYS A 366 -34.07 8.62 9.93
N SER A 367 -34.33 9.59 10.81
CA SER A 367 -35.52 10.45 10.79
C SER A 367 -35.68 11.29 9.51
N LEU A 368 -34.60 11.49 8.74
CA LEU A 368 -34.61 12.22 7.48
C LEU A 368 -34.76 11.31 6.26
N LEU A 369 -34.65 10.01 6.43
CA LEU A 369 -34.75 9.06 5.31
C LEU A 369 -36.24 8.70 5.07
N PRO A 370 -36.69 8.66 3.81
CA PRO A 370 -38.01 8.16 3.50
C PRO A 370 -38.12 6.68 3.93
N PRO A 371 -39.32 6.23 4.33
CA PRO A 371 -39.55 4.82 4.62
C PRO A 371 -39.22 3.99 3.39
N LEU A 372 -38.49 2.87 3.59
CA LEU A 372 -38.24 1.92 2.50
C LEU A 372 -39.57 1.50 1.91
N MET A 373 -39.77 1.71 0.61
CA MET A 373 -40.93 1.14 -0.08
C MET A 373 -40.82 -0.36 -0.05
N ALA A 374 -41.81 -1.03 0.51
CA ALA A 374 -41.92 -2.48 0.40
C ALA A 374 -42.02 -2.83 -1.10
N VAL A 375 -41.02 -3.54 -1.62
CA VAL A 375 -41.04 -4.10 -2.99
C VAL A 375 -41.74 -5.42 -2.97
#